data_5b57a818be71eaec92280add9330667d
#
_entry.id   5b57a818be71eaec92280add9330667d
#
_cell.length_a   1.000
_cell.length_b   1.000
_cell.length_c   1.000
_cell.angle_alpha   90.00
_cell.angle_beta   90.00
_cell.angle_gamma   90.00
#
_symmetry.space_group_name_H-M   'P 1'
#
loop_
_entity.id
_entity.type
_entity.pdbx_description
1 polymer ?
#
loop_
_entity_poly.entity_id
_entity_poly.type
_entity_poly.pdbx_seq_one_letter_code
_entity_poly.pdbx_strand_id
1 'polypeptide(L)'
;MTAQALLRRATGLSVSKSVAERAVNQRMEQTGFTDSAAYLQAITPAEMTQLIELVVVPESWLFRDPQAFYATVELVQERWARGRATRILSIPCAGGEEPYSMAMALRDGGVPKQAFSIDAYDLSPGCIERAQAGIYGRNAFRAQ
;
A
#
# COMPACT_ATOMS: atom_id res chain seq x y z
N MET A 1 -23.01 -14.88 -5.40
CA MET A 1 -21.56 -14.65 -5.16
C MET A 1 -21.39 -14.10 -3.77
N THR A 2 -20.42 -14.61 -3.00
CA THR A 2 -20.16 -14.11 -1.63
C THR A 2 -19.28 -12.85 -1.65
N ALA A 3 -19.36 -12.03 -0.60
CA ALA A 3 -18.47 -10.86 -0.44
C ALA A 3 -16.98 -11.22 -0.52
N GLN A 4 -16.58 -12.34 0.10
CA GLN A 4 -15.20 -12.84 0.02
C GLN A 4 -14.78 -13.17 -1.43
N ALA A 5 -15.64 -13.88 -2.17
CA ALA A 5 -15.33 -14.26 -3.54
C ALA A 5 -15.21 -13.03 -4.45
N LEU A 6 -16.08 -12.04 -4.24
CA LEU A 6 -16.05 -10.78 -4.95
C LEU A 6 -14.76 -10.00 -4.69
N LEU A 7 -14.39 -9.83 -3.42
CA LEU A 7 -13.16 -9.14 -3.02
C LEU A 7 -11.91 -9.86 -3.53
N ARG A 8 -11.86 -11.18 -3.40
CA ARG A 8 -10.75 -11.98 -3.93
C ARG A 8 -10.59 -11.83 -5.43
N ARG A 9 -11.68 -11.83 -6.17
CA ARG A 9 -11.67 -11.64 -7.64
C ARG A 9 -11.18 -10.23 -8.01
N ALA A 10 -11.58 -9.21 -7.25
CA ALA A 10 -11.23 -7.82 -7.53
C ALA A 10 -9.77 -7.47 -7.14
N THR A 11 -9.24 -8.08 -6.08
CA THR A 11 -7.97 -7.66 -5.47
C THR A 11 -6.89 -8.74 -5.40
N GLY A 12 -7.27 -10.01 -5.53
CA GLY A 12 -6.39 -11.14 -5.22
C GLY A 12 -6.24 -11.42 -3.72
N LEU A 13 -6.76 -10.57 -2.84
CA LEU A 13 -6.62 -10.72 -1.39
C LEU A 13 -7.51 -11.82 -0.84
N SER A 14 -6.97 -12.58 0.10
CA SER A 14 -7.73 -13.55 0.90
C SER A 14 -8.20 -12.88 2.19
N VAL A 15 -9.44 -12.40 2.17
CA VAL A 15 -10.09 -11.75 3.31
C VAL A 15 -10.94 -12.75 4.07
N SER A 16 -10.95 -12.70 5.41
CA SER A 16 -11.82 -13.56 6.20
C SER A 16 -13.30 -13.23 5.97
N LYS A 17 -14.17 -14.22 6.17
CA LYS A 17 -15.62 -14.05 6.01
C LYS A 17 -16.15 -12.90 6.88
N SER A 18 -15.74 -12.87 8.15
CA SER A 18 -16.19 -11.85 9.11
C SER A 18 -15.76 -10.42 8.72
N VAL A 19 -14.56 -10.27 8.19
CA VAL A 19 -14.07 -8.96 7.71
C VAL A 19 -14.83 -8.52 6.46
N ALA A 20 -15.04 -9.42 5.51
CA ALA A 20 -15.78 -9.12 4.29
C ALA A 20 -17.25 -8.75 4.58
N GLU A 21 -17.93 -9.52 5.45
CA GLU A 21 -19.32 -9.25 5.84
C GLU A 21 -19.45 -7.92 6.59
N ARG A 22 -18.53 -7.62 7.50
CA ARG A 22 -18.52 -6.34 8.22
C ARG A 22 -18.38 -5.15 7.28
N ALA A 23 -17.48 -5.24 6.32
CA ALA A 23 -17.27 -4.20 5.32
C ALA A 23 -18.52 -4.00 4.45
N VAL A 24 -19.15 -5.10 4.01
CA VAL A 24 -20.42 -5.03 3.24
C VAL A 24 -21.52 -4.40 4.08
N ASN A 25 -21.71 -4.80 5.33
CA ASN A 25 -22.74 -4.23 6.19
C ASN A 25 -22.54 -2.73 6.39
N GLN A 26 -21.31 -2.30 6.64
CA GLN A 26 -20.99 -0.88 6.78
C GLN A 26 -21.31 -0.08 5.50
N ARG A 27 -21.01 -0.63 4.33
CA ARG A 27 -21.34 0.02 3.05
C ARG A 27 -22.85 0.04 2.79
N MET A 28 -23.55 -1.04 3.11
CA MET A 28 -25.01 -1.10 2.99
C MET A 28 -25.70 -0.01 3.81
N GLU A 29 -25.27 0.20 5.06
CA GLU A 29 -25.77 1.29 5.90
C GLU A 29 -25.57 2.66 5.27
N GLN A 30 -24.42 2.88 4.64
CA GLN A 30 -24.06 4.16 4.01
C GLN A 30 -24.77 4.37 2.66
N THR A 31 -25.11 3.29 1.95
CA THR A 31 -25.71 3.34 0.61
C THR A 31 -27.21 3.07 0.61
N GLY A 32 -27.79 2.72 1.76
CA GLY A 32 -29.23 2.48 1.91
C GLY A 32 -29.71 1.10 1.44
N PHE A 33 -28.81 0.17 1.17
CA PHE A 33 -29.20 -1.22 0.86
C PHE A 33 -29.59 -1.98 2.12
N THR A 34 -30.65 -2.77 2.02
CA THR A 34 -31.16 -3.63 3.11
C THR A 34 -30.90 -5.12 2.86
N ASP A 35 -30.57 -5.49 1.62
CA ASP A 35 -30.25 -6.86 1.23
C ASP A 35 -28.85 -6.96 0.66
N SER A 36 -28.05 -7.86 1.22
CA SER A 36 -26.64 -8.02 0.82
C SER A 36 -26.49 -8.60 -0.58
N ALA A 37 -27.39 -9.46 -1.03
CA ALA A 37 -27.34 -10.00 -2.37
C ALA A 37 -27.60 -8.92 -3.43
N ALA A 38 -28.59 -8.07 -3.18
CA ALA A 38 -28.89 -6.92 -4.04
C ALA A 38 -27.70 -5.92 -4.06
N TYR A 39 -27.10 -5.64 -2.90
CA TYR A 39 -25.93 -4.79 -2.81
C TYR A 39 -24.77 -5.34 -3.66
N LEU A 40 -24.41 -6.64 -3.47
CA LEU A 40 -23.31 -7.27 -4.20
C LEU A 40 -23.53 -7.32 -5.72
N GLN A 41 -24.76 -7.38 -6.17
CA GLN A 41 -25.09 -7.33 -7.61
C GLN A 41 -24.99 -5.91 -8.19
N ALA A 42 -25.25 -4.90 -7.37
CA ALA A 42 -25.26 -3.49 -7.78
C ALA A 42 -23.92 -2.76 -7.62
N ILE A 43 -22.86 -3.46 -7.18
CA ILE A 43 -21.54 -2.85 -6.95
C ILE A 43 -20.99 -2.25 -8.25
N THR A 44 -20.77 -0.95 -8.22
CA THR A 44 -20.04 -0.20 -9.25
C THR A 44 -18.53 -0.23 -8.98
N PRO A 45 -17.67 0.11 -9.97
CA PRO A 45 -16.22 0.26 -9.73
C PRO A 45 -15.88 1.25 -8.60
N ALA A 46 -16.63 2.36 -8.50
CA ALA A 46 -16.45 3.33 -7.43
C ALA A 46 -16.82 2.75 -6.05
N GLU A 47 -17.90 2.00 -5.97
CA GLU A 47 -18.32 1.33 -4.73
C GLU A 47 -17.35 0.20 -4.35
N MET A 48 -16.81 -0.53 -5.33
CA MET A 48 -15.76 -1.53 -5.09
C MET A 48 -14.53 -0.89 -4.45
N THR A 49 -14.13 0.28 -4.89
CA THR A 49 -13.02 1.03 -4.28
C THR A 49 -13.28 1.33 -2.80
N GLN A 50 -14.50 1.78 -2.46
CA GLN A 50 -14.89 2.04 -1.06
C GLN A 50 -14.88 0.75 -0.22
N LEU A 51 -15.33 -0.35 -0.78
CA LEU A 51 -15.33 -1.64 -0.11
C LEU A 51 -13.90 -2.15 0.15
N ILE A 52 -13.00 -1.98 -0.81
CA ILE A 52 -11.58 -2.34 -0.69
C ILE A 52 -10.92 -1.54 0.44
N GLU A 53 -11.17 -0.23 0.55
CA GLU A 53 -10.64 0.61 1.63
C GLU A 53 -10.99 0.10 3.03
N LEU A 54 -12.14 -0.54 3.20
CA LEU A 54 -12.57 -1.08 4.48
C LEU A 54 -11.90 -2.42 4.84
N VAL A 55 -11.39 -3.15 3.87
CA VAL A 55 -10.78 -4.47 4.10
C VAL A 55 -9.26 -4.46 4.07
N VAL A 56 -8.66 -3.44 3.48
CA VAL A 56 -7.21 -3.25 3.48
C VAL A 56 -6.76 -2.66 4.82
N VAL A 57 -5.79 -3.31 5.47
CA VAL A 57 -5.18 -2.83 6.71
C VAL A 57 -3.77 -2.33 6.39
N PRO A 58 -3.59 -1.00 6.16
CA PRO A 58 -2.28 -0.44 5.82
C PRO A 58 -1.46 -0.26 7.11
N GLU A 59 -0.78 -1.31 7.55
CA GLU A 59 0.14 -1.26 8.67
C GLU A 59 1.57 -1.08 8.18
N SER A 60 2.13 0.11 8.39
CA SER A 60 3.51 0.41 8.04
C SER A 60 4.05 1.57 8.88
N TRP A 61 5.37 1.65 8.98
CA TRP A 61 6.09 2.76 9.63
C TRP A 61 7.42 3.00 8.94
N LEU A 62 8.00 4.17 9.17
CA LEU A 62 9.28 4.53 8.60
C LEU A 62 10.40 3.61 9.13
N PHE A 63 11.27 3.16 8.24
CA PHE A 63 12.38 2.23 8.53
C PHE A 63 11.94 0.93 9.22
N ARG A 64 10.81 0.38 8.78
CA ARG A 64 10.26 -0.86 9.34
C ARG A 64 11.22 -2.04 9.27
N ASP A 65 11.98 -2.16 8.19
CA ASP A 65 12.98 -3.21 7.97
C ASP A 65 14.32 -2.59 7.55
N PRO A 66 15.12 -2.10 8.51
CA PRO A 66 16.39 -1.43 8.20
C PRO A 66 17.37 -2.30 7.43
N GLN A 67 17.39 -3.61 7.68
CA GLN A 67 18.29 -4.55 7.01
C GLN A 67 18.05 -4.59 5.50
N ALA A 68 16.78 -4.61 5.08
CA ALA A 68 16.41 -4.60 3.67
C ALA A 68 16.84 -3.29 2.98
N PHE A 69 16.75 -2.16 3.66
CA PHE A 69 17.20 -0.87 3.13
C PHE A 69 18.72 -0.83 2.96
N TYR A 70 19.48 -1.30 3.94
CA TYR A 70 20.95 -1.36 3.83
C TYR A 70 21.39 -2.27 2.68
N ALA A 71 20.81 -3.45 2.56
CA ALA A 71 21.12 -4.37 1.46
C ALA A 71 20.81 -3.74 0.10
N THR A 72 19.70 -3.01 -0.02
CA THR A 72 19.34 -2.31 -1.25
C THR A 72 20.31 -1.18 -1.57
N VAL A 73 20.74 -0.40 -0.58
CA VAL A 73 21.74 0.66 -0.77
C VAL A 73 23.05 0.07 -1.33
N GLU A 74 23.55 -1.02 -0.76
CA GLU A 74 24.76 -1.70 -1.27
C GLU A 74 24.59 -2.16 -2.71
N LEU A 75 23.45 -2.78 -3.04
CA LEU A 75 23.17 -3.24 -4.41
C LEU A 75 23.13 -2.07 -5.40
N VAL A 76 22.48 -0.98 -5.05
CA VAL A 76 22.38 0.21 -5.91
C VAL A 76 23.75 0.86 -6.11
N GLN A 77 24.57 0.94 -5.04
CA GLN A 77 25.95 1.45 -5.11
C GLN A 77 26.81 0.61 -6.06
N GLU A 78 26.75 -0.72 -5.96
CA GLU A 78 27.49 -1.64 -6.85
C GLU A 78 27.06 -1.49 -8.29
N ARG A 79 25.77 -1.41 -8.56
CA ARG A 79 25.22 -1.24 -9.91
C ARG A 79 25.62 0.11 -10.52
N TRP A 80 25.56 1.17 -9.71
CA TRP A 80 25.95 2.51 -10.13
C TRP A 80 27.44 2.62 -10.46
N ALA A 81 28.29 1.98 -9.65
CA ALA A 81 29.72 1.89 -9.92
C ALA A 81 30.05 1.23 -11.27
N ARG A 82 29.12 0.41 -11.80
CA ARG A 82 29.20 -0.23 -13.12
C ARG A 82 28.45 0.54 -14.21
N GLY A 83 28.02 1.76 -13.93
CA GLY A 83 27.27 2.61 -14.85
C GLY A 83 25.80 2.21 -15.07
N ARG A 84 25.20 1.48 -14.12
CA ARG A 84 23.81 1.01 -14.21
C ARG A 84 22.93 1.68 -13.17
N ALA A 85 21.87 2.34 -13.62
CA ALA A 85 20.79 2.80 -12.75
C ALA A 85 19.91 1.62 -12.31
N THR A 86 19.25 1.77 -11.15
CA THR A 86 18.37 0.75 -10.58
C THR A 86 16.94 1.26 -10.48
N ARG A 87 15.99 0.45 -10.95
CA ARG A 87 14.55 0.68 -10.66
C ARG A 87 14.14 -0.17 -9.48
N ILE A 88 13.49 0.47 -8.52
CA ILE A 88 13.00 -0.15 -7.28
C ILE A 88 11.48 -0.12 -7.30
N LEU A 89 10.86 -1.22 -6.92
CA LEU A 89 9.41 -1.35 -6.79
C LEU A 89 9.05 -1.56 -5.32
N SER A 90 8.19 -0.68 -4.80
CA SER A 90 7.58 -0.82 -3.48
C SER A 90 6.09 -1.15 -3.65
N ILE A 91 5.70 -2.37 -3.31
CA ILE A 91 4.33 -2.87 -3.45
C ILE A 91 4.01 -3.95 -2.41
N PRO A 92 2.99 -3.77 -1.58
CA PRO A 92 2.22 -2.55 -1.35
C PRO A 92 3.05 -1.48 -0.64
N CYS A 93 2.82 -0.21 -0.98
CA CYS A 93 3.58 0.89 -0.39
C CYS A 93 2.92 1.53 0.85
N ALA A 94 1.71 1.11 1.19
CA ALA A 94 0.88 1.74 2.22
C ALA A 94 0.84 3.27 2.06
N GLY A 95 1.05 4.04 3.11
CA GLY A 95 1.08 5.50 3.06
C GLY A 95 2.41 6.11 2.61
N GLY A 96 3.29 5.33 1.98
CA GLY A 96 4.58 5.80 1.45
C GLY A 96 5.75 5.63 2.40
N GLU A 97 5.56 5.02 3.57
CA GLU A 97 6.62 4.87 4.59
C GLU A 97 7.82 4.09 4.03
N GLU A 98 7.59 3.00 3.31
CA GLU A 98 8.66 2.19 2.72
C GLU A 98 9.41 2.92 1.59
N PRO A 99 8.76 3.45 0.55
CA PRO A 99 9.49 4.11 -0.53
C PRO A 99 10.22 5.37 -0.07
N TYR A 100 9.69 6.15 0.86
CA TYR A 100 10.41 7.28 1.44
C TYR A 100 11.59 6.85 2.30
N SER A 101 11.43 5.80 3.12
CA SER A 101 12.54 5.23 3.90
C SER A 101 13.67 4.76 2.98
N MET A 102 13.32 4.11 1.88
CA MET A 102 14.29 3.68 0.86
C MET A 102 15.02 4.88 0.24
N ALA A 103 14.29 5.92 -0.15
CA ALA A 103 14.89 7.12 -0.73
C ALA A 103 15.83 7.83 0.25
N MET A 104 15.44 7.91 1.52
CA MET A 104 16.28 8.49 2.57
C MET A 104 17.55 7.66 2.80
N ALA A 105 17.42 6.33 2.88
CA ALA A 105 18.57 5.43 3.04
C ALA A 105 19.56 5.53 1.88
N LEU A 106 19.06 5.59 0.66
CA LEU A 106 19.90 5.76 -0.55
C LEU A 106 20.63 7.11 -0.54
N ARG A 107 19.94 8.17 -0.20
CA ARG A 107 20.55 9.51 -0.06
C ARG A 107 21.63 9.52 1.02
N ASP A 108 21.35 8.96 2.19
CA ASP A 108 22.29 8.91 3.30
C ASP A 108 23.50 8.02 2.99
N GLY A 109 23.34 7.02 2.13
CA GLY A 109 24.40 6.21 1.57
C GLY A 109 25.20 6.87 0.44
N GLY A 110 24.95 8.14 0.15
CA GLY A 110 25.64 8.90 -0.89
C GLY A 110 25.26 8.55 -2.33
N VAL A 111 24.13 7.87 -2.52
CA VAL A 111 23.66 7.49 -3.86
C VAL A 111 23.03 8.71 -4.55
N PRO A 112 23.49 9.09 -5.77
CA PRO A 112 22.94 10.24 -6.48
C PRO A 112 21.55 9.93 -7.06
N LYS A 113 20.75 10.96 -7.27
CA LYS A 113 19.38 10.84 -7.80
C LYS A 113 19.29 10.08 -9.13
N GLN A 114 20.32 10.21 -9.97
CA GLN A 114 20.38 9.56 -11.28
C GLN A 114 20.58 8.04 -11.20
N ALA A 115 21.03 7.54 -10.05
CA ALA A 115 21.37 6.13 -9.86
C ALA A 115 20.14 5.26 -9.62
N PHE A 116 18.98 5.84 -9.24
CA PHE A 116 17.79 5.05 -8.91
C PHE A 116 16.49 5.79 -9.22
N SER A 117 15.44 4.99 -9.35
CA SER A 117 14.05 5.45 -9.31
C SER A 117 13.22 4.48 -8.47
N ILE A 118 12.18 4.98 -7.81
CA ILE A 118 11.28 4.19 -6.97
C ILE A 118 9.86 4.34 -7.50
N ASP A 119 9.25 3.22 -7.90
CA ASP A 119 7.84 3.14 -8.23
C ASP A 119 7.11 2.52 -7.04
N ALA A 120 6.04 3.16 -6.59
CA ALA A 120 5.27 2.74 -5.43
C ALA A 120 3.80 2.53 -5.78
N TYR A 121 3.23 1.40 -5.36
CA TYR A 121 1.84 1.01 -5.66
C TYR A 121 1.13 0.51 -4.41
N ASP A 122 -0.15 0.83 -4.32
CA ASP A 122 -1.05 0.27 -3.32
C ASP A 122 -2.47 0.15 -3.88
N LEU A 123 -3.25 -0.79 -3.34
CA LEU A 123 -4.66 -0.97 -3.69
C LEU A 123 -5.56 0.14 -3.15
N SER A 124 -5.14 0.80 -2.07
CA SER A 124 -5.90 1.83 -1.39
C SER A 124 -5.59 3.21 -1.97
N PRO A 125 -6.54 3.89 -2.63
CA PRO A 125 -6.39 5.29 -3.03
C PRO A 125 -6.08 6.21 -1.85
N GLY A 126 -6.64 5.95 -0.66
CA GLY A 126 -6.34 6.71 0.56
C GLY A 126 -4.87 6.57 0.99
N CYS A 127 -4.26 5.39 0.84
CA CYS A 127 -2.83 5.20 1.04
C CYS A 127 -2.00 6.03 0.05
N ILE A 128 -2.37 6.01 -1.23
CA ILE A 128 -1.67 6.78 -2.27
C ILE A 128 -1.78 8.28 -2.01
N GLU A 129 -2.93 8.78 -1.61
CA GLU A 129 -3.10 10.19 -1.23
C GLU A 129 -2.17 10.59 -0.08
N ARG A 130 -2.07 9.76 0.96
CA ARG A 130 -1.14 10.01 2.08
C ARG A 130 0.32 9.97 1.62
N ALA A 131 0.67 9.01 0.76
CA ALA A 131 2.00 8.91 0.18
C ALA A 131 2.36 10.15 -0.65
N GLN A 132 1.44 10.65 -1.46
CA GLN A 132 1.62 11.86 -2.25
C GLN A 132 1.75 13.12 -1.37
N ALA A 133 1.00 13.21 -0.27
CA ALA A 133 1.12 14.29 0.69
C ALA A 133 2.50 14.30 1.39
N GLY A 134 3.05 13.12 1.69
CA GLY A 134 4.39 12.99 2.27
C GLY A 134 4.53 13.60 3.67
N ILE A 135 3.45 13.68 4.43
CA ILE A 135 3.42 14.29 5.77
C ILE A 135 3.18 13.19 6.80
N TYR A 136 4.11 13.03 7.73
CA TYR A 136 4.07 11.97 8.74
C TYR A 136 4.17 12.54 10.15
N GLY A 137 3.34 12.00 11.05
CA GLY A 137 3.36 12.32 12.47
C GLY A 137 4.33 11.43 13.26
N ARG A 138 4.36 11.60 14.57
CA ARG A 138 5.21 10.81 15.49
C ARG A 138 4.95 9.30 15.40
N ASN A 139 3.71 8.89 15.13
CA ASN A 139 3.33 7.49 15.02
C ASN A 139 3.92 6.78 13.81
N ALA A 140 4.45 7.52 12.83
CA ALA A 140 5.17 6.96 11.71
C ALA A 140 6.56 6.41 12.10
N PHE A 141 7.07 6.83 13.26
CA PHE A 141 8.31 6.34 13.84
C PHE A 141 7.96 5.47 15.05
N ARG A 142 7.88 4.16 14.87
CA ARG A 142 7.73 3.26 16.02
C ARG A 142 9.05 3.20 16.77
N ALA A 143 8.99 3.45 18.09
CA ALA A 143 10.15 3.26 18.95
C ALA A 143 10.63 1.81 18.86
N GLN A 144 11.92 1.64 18.61
CA GLN A 144 12.60 0.34 18.68
C GLN A 144 12.85 -0.01 20.13
#